data_5ade74ea423dbdb807f48a05d6403352
#
_entry.id   5ade74ea423dbdb807f48a05d6403352
#
_cell.length_a   1.000
_cell.length_b   1.000
_cell.length_c   1.000
_cell.angle_alpha   90.00
_cell.angle_beta   90.00
_cell.angle_gamma   90.00
#
_symmetry.space_group_name_H-M   'P 1'
#
loop_
_entity.id
_entity.type
_entity.pdbx_description
1 polymer ?
#
loop_
_entity_poly.entity_id
_entity_poly.type
_entity_poly.pdbx_seq_one_letter_code
_entity_poly.pdbx_strand_id
1 'polypeptide(L)'
;MTGVGIDAIEIHTGKLRLDLPGTFAPAMGDAPEKYTKGLGLHASSFPDTYEDIVTMGANAAHRLMKRKGLKPDDIGRIDVATESAFDHSKPVSTYIGGCLEQVFEDDFHHANKGERKFACVAGTQSIDDAYNWIKAGRNRGRAALVIATDTALYARDDPGEATQGGGAVAMLID
;
A
#
# COMPACT_ATOMS: atom_id res chain seq x y z
N MET A 1 1.71 1.38 -30.38
CA MET A 1 1.58 2.15 -29.11
C MET A 1 1.40 1.10 -28.02
N THR A 2 2.39 0.92 -27.18
CA THR A 2 2.24 0.12 -25.96
C THR A 2 1.18 0.80 -25.09
N GLY A 3 0.22 0.03 -24.60
CA GLY A 3 -0.83 0.56 -23.72
C GLY A 3 -0.21 0.96 -22.36
N VAL A 4 -0.63 2.07 -21.78
CA VAL A 4 -0.31 2.40 -20.38
C VAL A 4 -1.27 1.68 -19.46
N GLY A 5 -0.80 1.12 -18.36
CA GLY A 5 -1.65 0.43 -17.39
C GLY A 5 -0.90 -0.09 -16.18
N ILE A 6 -1.55 -0.93 -15.39
CA ILE A 6 -0.91 -1.63 -14.27
C ILE A 6 -0.13 -2.81 -14.86
N ASP A 7 1.20 -2.71 -14.85
CA ASP A 7 2.08 -3.75 -15.37
C ASP A 7 2.37 -4.84 -14.32
N ALA A 8 2.46 -4.48 -13.05
CA ALA A 8 2.72 -5.42 -11.97
C ALA A 8 2.11 -4.96 -10.63
N ILE A 9 1.77 -5.94 -9.79
CA ILE A 9 1.25 -5.73 -8.44
C ILE A 9 2.04 -6.61 -7.47
N GLU A 10 2.32 -6.07 -6.28
CA GLU A 10 2.92 -6.79 -5.16
C GLU A 10 2.21 -6.42 -3.86
N ILE A 11 2.01 -7.40 -2.98
CA ILE A 11 1.27 -7.22 -1.73
C ILE A 11 2.16 -7.55 -0.54
N HIS A 12 2.09 -6.73 0.51
CA HIS A 12 2.65 -7.03 1.82
C HIS A 12 1.55 -6.95 2.87
N THR A 13 1.36 -8.01 3.63
CA THR A 13 0.46 -8.04 4.79
C THR A 13 1.27 -7.91 6.06
N GLY A 14 0.68 -7.35 7.11
CA GLY A 14 1.28 -7.39 8.44
C GLY A 14 1.53 -8.83 8.91
N LYS A 15 2.50 -9.02 9.78
CA LYS A 15 2.95 -10.35 10.24
C LYS A 15 2.01 -11.01 11.25
N LEU A 16 1.26 -10.22 11.99
CA LEU A 16 0.30 -10.76 12.95
C LEU A 16 -1.00 -11.11 12.23
N ARG A 17 -1.59 -12.24 12.62
CA ARG A 17 -2.84 -12.74 12.05
C ARG A 17 -3.88 -12.96 13.14
N LEU A 18 -5.04 -12.32 13.00
CA LEU A 18 -6.22 -12.59 13.81
C LEU A 18 -7.14 -13.55 13.05
N ASP A 19 -7.41 -14.69 13.63
CA ASP A 19 -8.40 -15.65 13.11
C ASP A 19 -9.82 -15.18 13.47
N LEU A 20 -10.61 -14.81 12.47
CA LEU A 20 -11.94 -14.25 12.71
C LEU A 20 -12.96 -15.29 13.19
N PRO A 21 -13.14 -16.44 12.51
CA PRO A 21 -14.14 -17.43 12.95
C PRO A 21 -13.75 -18.14 14.24
N GLY A 22 -12.48 -18.47 14.44
CA GLY A 22 -12.04 -19.28 15.57
C GLY A 22 -11.68 -18.51 16.84
N THR A 23 -11.31 -17.22 16.71
CA THR A 23 -10.85 -16.40 17.83
C THR A 23 -11.75 -15.18 18.06
N PHE A 24 -11.96 -14.37 17.01
CA PHE A 24 -12.67 -13.10 17.16
C PHE A 24 -14.18 -13.32 17.37
N ALA A 25 -14.82 -14.15 16.57
CA ALA A 25 -16.26 -14.41 16.68
C ALA A 25 -16.69 -14.91 18.08
N PRO A 26 -16.02 -15.92 18.68
CA PRO A 26 -16.32 -16.32 20.05
C PRO A 26 -16.11 -15.21 21.09
N ALA A 27 -15.07 -14.38 20.92
CA ALA A 27 -14.79 -13.27 21.84
C ALA A 27 -15.88 -12.19 21.78
N MET A 28 -16.53 -12.02 20.64
CA MET A 28 -17.64 -11.08 20.43
C MET A 28 -19.02 -11.69 20.72
N GLY A 29 -19.10 -12.98 21.01
CA GLY A 29 -20.36 -13.70 21.18
C GLY A 29 -21.14 -13.89 19.87
N ASP A 30 -20.44 -13.81 18.74
CA ASP A 30 -21.02 -13.92 17.39
C ASP A 30 -20.88 -15.34 16.82
N ALA A 31 -21.77 -15.67 15.88
CA ALA A 31 -21.63 -16.88 15.08
C ALA A 31 -20.50 -16.70 14.04
N PRO A 32 -19.60 -17.69 13.84
CA PRO A 32 -18.51 -17.60 12.87
C PRO A 32 -18.95 -17.28 11.43
N GLU A 33 -20.16 -17.71 11.07
CA GLU A 33 -20.76 -17.49 9.76
C GLU A 33 -21.02 -16.02 9.45
N LYS A 34 -21.20 -15.17 10.45
CA LYS A 34 -21.31 -13.71 10.29
C LYS A 34 -20.10 -13.16 9.54
N TYR A 35 -18.91 -13.66 9.85
CA TYR A 35 -17.66 -13.22 9.23
C TYR A 35 -17.36 -13.97 7.93
N THR A 36 -17.42 -15.28 7.96
CA THR A 36 -17.00 -16.10 6.80
C THR A 36 -17.98 -16.06 5.63
N LYS A 37 -19.31 -16.04 5.91
CA LYS A 37 -20.36 -15.98 4.88
C LYS A 37 -20.88 -14.56 4.67
N GLY A 38 -21.05 -13.80 5.76
CA GLY A 38 -21.57 -12.44 5.69
C GLY A 38 -20.58 -11.44 5.09
N LEU A 39 -19.33 -11.47 5.57
CA LEU A 39 -18.26 -10.54 5.12
C LEU A 39 -17.28 -11.19 4.15
N GLY A 40 -17.25 -12.50 4.02
CA GLY A 40 -16.26 -13.22 3.22
C GLY A 40 -14.85 -13.20 3.84
N LEU A 41 -14.73 -12.91 5.15
CA LEU A 41 -13.48 -12.75 5.85
C LEU A 41 -13.16 -13.94 6.74
N HIS A 42 -11.95 -14.48 6.63
CA HIS A 42 -11.46 -15.58 7.47
C HIS A 42 -10.40 -15.12 8.46
N ALA A 43 -9.65 -14.09 8.12
CA ALA A 43 -8.62 -13.53 8.98
C ALA A 43 -8.35 -12.07 8.63
N SER A 44 -7.82 -11.33 9.60
CA SER A 44 -7.24 -10.00 9.41
C SER A 44 -5.75 -10.05 9.70
N SER A 45 -4.97 -9.26 8.97
CA SER A 45 -3.54 -9.06 9.24
C SER A 45 -3.32 -7.77 10.00
N PHE A 46 -2.33 -7.77 10.91
CA PHE A 46 -1.94 -6.60 11.67
C PHE A 46 -0.42 -6.43 11.60
N PRO A 47 0.07 -5.19 11.62
CA PRO A 47 1.50 -4.95 11.72
C PRO A 47 2.03 -5.47 13.06
N ASP A 48 3.23 -6.04 13.05
CA ASP A 48 3.99 -6.34 14.25
C ASP A 48 4.61 -5.04 14.81
N THR A 49 5.19 -5.10 16.00
CA THR A 49 5.75 -3.92 16.73
C THR A 49 6.81 -3.13 15.95
N TYR A 50 7.42 -3.73 14.95
CA TYR A 50 8.42 -3.10 14.06
C TYR A 50 7.88 -2.86 12.63
N GLU A 51 6.60 -3.07 12.40
CA GLU A 51 5.94 -2.79 11.13
C GLU A 51 5.02 -1.56 11.27
N ASP A 52 5.00 -0.75 10.23
CA ASP A 52 4.11 0.38 10.06
C ASP A 52 3.78 0.57 8.56
N ILE A 53 3.01 1.61 8.24
CA ILE A 53 2.63 1.90 6.85
C ILE A 53 3.84 2.18 5.95
N VAL A 54 4.94 2.71 6.50
CA VAL A 54 6.17 2.98 5.73
C VAL A 54 6.88 1.68 5.41
N THR A 55 7.13 0.86 6.42
CA THR A 55 7.86 -0.41 6.28
C THR A 55 7.08 -1.43 5.45
N MET A 56 5.75 -1.53 5.62
CA MET A 56 4.90 -2.37 4.78
C MET A 56 4.91 -1.90 3.32
N GLY A 57 4.74 -0.60 3.08
CA GLY A 57 4.80 0.00 1.75
C GLY A 57 6.16 -0.19 1.07
N ALA A 58 7.25 0.04 1.80
CA ALA A 58 8.62 -0.17 1.32
C ALA A 58 8.88 -1.64 0.95
N ASN A 59 8.43 -2.59 1.78
CA ASN A 59 8.57 -4.02 1.51
C ASN A 59 7.80 -4.46 0.26
N ALA A 60 6.57 -3.98 0.07
CA ALA A 60 5.79 -4.25 -1.14
C ALA A 60 6.50 -3.69 -2.38
N ALA A 61 6.91 -2.42 -2.35
CA ALA A 61 7.60 -1.75 -3.46
C ALA A 61 8.97 -2.40 -3.76
N HIS A 62 9.76 -2.72 -2.74
CA HIS A 62 11.06 -3.39 -2.91
C HIS A 62 10.91 -4.73 -3.64
N ARG A 63 9.97 -5.59 -3.19
CA ARG A 63 9.75 -6.88 -3.85
C ARG A 63 9.29 -6.71 -5.30
N LEU A 64 8.40 -5.74 -5.55
CA LEU A 64 7.93 -5.44 -6.89
C LEU A 64 9.08 -4.98 -7.80
N MET A 65 9.86 -4.00 -7.38
CA MET A 65 11.01 -3.48 -8.13
C MET A 65 12.04 -4.58 -8.40
N LYS A 66 12.37 -5.39 -7.37
CA LYS A 66 13.33 -6.50 -7.50
C LYS A 66 12.84 -7.56 -8.48
N ARG A 67 11.56 -7.95 -8.44
CA ARG A 67 10.94 -8.91 -9.36
C ARG A 67 10.94 -8.42 -10.81
N LYS A 68 10.77 -7.10 -11.02
CA LYS A 68 10.79 -6.47 -12.34
C LYS A 68 12.19 -6.05 -12.81
N GLY A 69 13.22 -6.21 -11.97
CA GLY A 69 14.59 -5.81 -12.28
C GLY A 69 14.79 -4.29 -12.38
N LEU A 70 13.93 -3.51 -11.69
CA LEU A 70 13.94 -2.05 -11.72
C LEU A 70 14.95 -1.49 -10.72
N LYS A 71 15.56 -0.36 -11.10
CA LYS A 71 16.43 0.47 -10.26
C LYS A 71 15.69 1.76 -9.88
N PRO A 72 16.17 2.51 -8.87
CA PRO A 72 15.62 3.81 -8.51
C PRO A 72 15.52 4.79 -9.70
N ASP A 73 16.49 4.79 -10.63
CA ASP A 73 16.49 5.68 -11.81
C ASP A 73 15.38 5.34 -12.84
N ASP A 74 14.83 4.13 -12.81
CA ASP A 74 13.72 3.73 -13.68
C ASP A 74 12.36 4.27 -13.20
N ILE A 75 12.32 4.84 -11.99
CA ILE A 75 11.10 5.36 -11.36
C ILE A 75 11.10 6.89 -11.42
N GLY A 76 10.09 7.45 -12.04
CA GLY A 76 9.90 8.91 -12.14
C GLY A 76 8.83 9.46 -11.21
N ARG A 77 8.07 8.58 -10.55
CA ARG A 77 7.00 8.99 -9.64
C ARG A 77 6.74 7.91 -8.58
N ILE A 78 6.56 8.35 -7.33
CA ILE A 78 6.13 7.52 -6.20
C ILE A 78 4.93 8.20 -5.54
N ASP A 79 3.73 7.66 -5.71
CA ASP A 79 2.52 8.14 -5.07
C ASP A 79 2.08 7.16 -3.99
N VAL A 80 1.85 7.67 -2.79
CA VAL A 80 1.31 6.90 -1.67
C VAL A 80 -0.12 7.33 -1.39
N ALA A 81 -1.00 6.35 -1.30
CA ALA A 81 -2.38 6.52 -0.85
C ALA A 81 -2.52 5.91 0.56
N THR A 82 -2.89 6.73 1.54
CA THR A 82 -3.04 6.30 2.93
C THR A 82 -3.99 7.19 3.71
N GLU A 83 -4.72 6.61 4.66
CA GLU A 83 -5.47 7.32 5.69
C GLU A 83 -4.72 7.35 7.03
N SER A 84 -3.64 6.60 7.13
CA SER A 84 -2.85 6.40 8.37
C SER A 84 -1.58 7.26 8.41
N ALA A 85 -1.51 8.34 7.61
CA ALA A 85 -0.37 9.26 7.61
C ALA A 85 -0.16 9.88 9.01
N PHE A 86 1.10 9.92 9.42
CA PHE A 86 1.51 10.43 10.74
C PHE A 86 2.21 11.79 10.68
N ASP A 87 2.64 12.22 9.50
CA ASP A 87 3.30 13.51 9.27
C ASP A 87 2.41 14.36 8.34
N HIS A 88 2.13 15.60 8.75
CA HIS A 88 1.29 16.52 7.97
C HIS A 88 2.09 17.44 7.03
N SER A 89 3.42 17.34 7.04
CA SER A 89 4.32 18.18 6.23
C SER A 89 5.15 17.37 5.25
N LYS A 90 5.61 16.19 5.66
CA LYS A 90 6.42 15.30 4.83
C LYS A 90 5.60 14.08 4.41
N PRO A 91 5.40 13.86 3.10
CA PRO A 91 4.57 12.75 2.63
C PRO A 91 5.22 11.39 2.92
N VAL A 92 4.40 10.38 3.19
CA VAL A 92 4.81 8.99 3.46
C VAL A 92 5.66 8.42 2.32
N SER A 93 5.40 8.83 1.07
CA SER A 93 6.21 8.46 -0.10
C SER A 93 7.70 8.84 0.02
N THR A 94 8.01 9.90 0.76
CA THR A 94 9.39 10.31 1.02
C THR A 94 10.08 9.38 2.01
N TYR A 95 9.36 8.89 3.03
CA TYR A 95 9.88 7.90 3.97
C TYR A 95 10.09 6.55 3.29
N ILE A 96 9.12 6.09 2.50
CA ILE A 96 9.24 4.86 1.71
C ILE A 96 10.41 4.96 0.73
N GLY A 97 10.52 6.09 0.01
CA GLY A 97 11.64 6.35 -0.88
C GLY A 97 12.98 6.23 -0.17
N GLY A 98 13.14 6.85 1.00
CA GLY A 98 14.37 6.76 1.80
C GLY A 98 14.70 5.33 2.25
N CYS A 99 13.71 4.51 2.60
CA CYS A 99 13.92 3.08 2.90
C CYS A 99 14.42 2.31 1.66
N LEU A 100 13.84 2.58 0.50
CA LEU A 100 14.24 1.94 -0.76
C LEU A 100 15.64 2.39 -1.20
N GLU A 101 15.95 3.68 -1.07
CA GLU A 101 17.29 4.24 -1.36
C GLU A 101 18.39 3.52 -0.57
N GLN A 102 18.14 3.24 0.72
CA GLN A 102 19.09 2.48 1.54
C GLN A 102 19.27 1.03 1.06
N VAL A 103 18.18 0.37 0.64
CA VAL A 103 18.23 -1.04 0.24
C VAL A 103 18.84 -1.21 -1.16
N PHE A 104 18.60 -0.27 -2.06
CA PHE A 104 19.15 -0.30 -3.42
C PHE A 104 20.55 0.33 -3.50
N GLU A 105 21.01 1.00 -2.44
CA GLU A 105 22.25 1.78 -2.41
C GLU A 105 22.33 2.80 -3.57
N ASP A 106 21.15 3.38 -3.91
CA ASP A 106 20.97 4.29 -5.04
C ASP A 106 19.77 5.21 -4.77
N ASP A 107 19.74 6.40 -5.36
CA ASP A 107 18.78 7.46 -5.06
C ASP A 107 17.67 7.58 -6.13
N PHE A 108 16.46 7.97 -5.72
CA PHE A 108 15.35 8.33 -6.60
C PHE A 108 15.47 9.79 -7.07
N HIS A 109 16.55 10.14 -7.77
CA HIS A 109 16.85 11.52 -8.21
C HIS A 109 15.76 12.14 -9.09
N HIS A 110 15.03 11.32 -9.84
CA HIS A 110 14.03 11.77 -10.81
C HIS A 110 12.60 11.57 -10.34
N ALA A 111 12.40 10.92 -9.19
CA ALA A 111 11.06 10.60 -8.71
C ALA A 111 10.40 11.79 -8.00
N ASN A 112 9.26 12.21 -8.53
CA ASN A 112 8.33 13.04 -7.78
C ASN A 112 7.65 12.18 -6.71
N LYS A 113 7.72 12.59 -5.44
CA LYS A 113 7.17 11.86 -4.30
C LYS A 113 5.94 12.58 -3.78
N GLY A 114 4.76 11.94 -3.86
CA GLY A 114 3.48 12.50 -3.47
C GLY A 114 2.69 11.61 -2.50
N GLU A 115 1.75 12.21 -1.80
CA GLU A 115 0.79 11.52 -0.94
C GLU A 115 -0.63 11.97 -1.25
N ARG A 116 -1.57 11.04 -1.19
CA ARG A 116 -2.98 11.32 -1.34
C ARG A 116 -3.77 10.72 -0.19
N LYS A 117 -4.67 11.54 0.35
CA LYS A 117 -5.61 11.14 1.38
C LYS A 117 -7.02 11.42 0.89
N PHE A 118 -7.77 10.37 0.59
CA PHE A 118 -9.18 10.45 0.25
C PHE A 118 -9.85 9.09 0.42
N ALA A 119 -9.95 8.65 1.68
CA ALA A 119 -10.53 7.34 2.00
C ALA A 119 -10.05 6.24 1.02
N CYS A 120 -10.85 5.23 0.78
CA CYS A 120 -10.51 4.10 -0.11
C CYS A 120 -10.35 4.49 -1.60
N VAL A 121 -10.70 5.73 -2.00
CA VAL A 121 -10.59 6.22 -3.39
C VAL A 121 -9.18 6.71 -3.73
N ALA A 122 -8.38 7.06 -2.72
CA ALA A 122 -7.05 7.64 -2.91
C ALA A 122 -6.14 6.81 -3.81
N GLY A 123 -6.14 5.48 -3.65
CA GLY A 123 -5.37 4.56 -4.49
C GLY A 123 -5.78 4.61 -5.96
N THR A 124 -7.07 4.56 -6.23
CA THR A 124 -7.63 4.64 -7.60
C THR A 124 -7.27 5.97 -8.27
N GLN A 125 -7.39 7.08 -7.54
CA GLN A 125 -7.00 8.39 -8.06
C GLN A 125 -5.49 8.50 -8.33
N SER A 126 -4.66 7.87 -7.50
CA SER A 126 -3.20 7.84 -7.71
C SER A 126 -2.83 7.03 -8.97
N ILE A 127 -3.56 5.95 -9.26
CA ILE A 127 -3.41 5.19 -10.51
C ILE A 127 -3.78 6.07 -11.72
N ASP A 128 -4.92 6.78 -11.65
CA ASP A 128 -5.37 7.68 -12.72
C ASP A 128 -4.37 8.82 -12.97
N ASP A 129 -3.84 9.43 -11.90
CA ASP A 129 -2.82 10.47 -12.01
C ASP A 129 -1.52 9.94 -12.66
N ALA A 130 -1.07 8.75 -12.27
CA ALA A 130 0.11 8.11 -12.85
C ALA A 130 -0.11 7.78 -14.34
N TYR A 131 -1.28 7.21 -14.68
CA TYR A 131 -1.68 6.94 -16.05
C TYR A 131 -1.65 8.23 -16.90
N ASN A 132 -2.29 9.29 -16.44
CA ASN A 132 -2.36 10.57 -17.15
C ASN A 132 -0.97 11.22 -17.28
N TRP A 133 -0.10 11.09 -16.28
CA TRP A 133 1.27 11.59 -16.31
C TRP A 133 2.10 10.88 -17.41
N ILE A 134 1.97 9.56 -17.54
CA ILE A 134 2.63 8.79 -18.60
C ILE A 134 2.04 9.12 -19.97
N LYS A 135 0.70 9.15 -20.10
CA LYS A 135 0.00 9.48 -21.34
C LYS A 135 0.36 10.88 -21.88
N ALA A 136 0.62 11.82 -20.99
CA ALA A 136 1.08 13.16 -21.36
C ALA A 136 2.56 13.22 -21.78
N GLY A 137 3.28 12.08 -21.80
CA GLY A 137 4.70 12.00 -22.16
C GLY A 137 5.64 12.67 -21.13
N ARG A 138 5.16 12.89 -19.90
CA ARG A 138 5.93 13.57 -18.86
C ARG A 138 6.87 12.63 -18.09
N ASN A 139 6.70 11.33 -18.29
CA ASN A 139 7.44 10.28 -17.61
C ASN A 139 8.90 10.12 -18.10
N ARG A 140 9.23 10.60 -19.31
CA ARG A 140 10.59 10.53 -19.90
C ARG A 140 11.15 9.09 -19.90
N GLY A 141 10.29 8.10 -20.18
CA GLY A 141 10.65 6.69 -20.20
C GLY A 141 10.76 6.03 -18.82
N ARG A 142 10.27 6.67 -17.75
CA ARG A 142 10.23 6.12 -16.40
C ARG A 142 8.84 5.67 -16.00
N ALA A 143 8.78 4.64 -15.18
CA ALA A 143 7.53 4.14 -14.62
C ALA A 143 7.10 4.93 -13.35
N ALA A 144 5.86 4.73 -12.93
CA ALA A 144 5.36 5.21 -11.66
C ALA A 144 5.09 4.04 -10.70
N LEU A 145 5.44 4.23 -9.42
CA LEU A 145 5.01 3.39 -8.31
C LEU A 145 3.81 4.03 -7.62
N VAL A 146 2.69 3.33 -7.59
CA VAL A 146 1.54 3.68 -6.75
C VAL A 146 1.47 2.69 -5.60
N ILE A 147 1.48 3.20 -4.37
CA ILE A 147 1.52 2.38 -3.15
C ILE A 147 0.32 2.74 -2.29
N ALA A 148 -0.61 1.81 -2.10
CA ALA A 148 -1.65 1.93 -1.09
C ALA A 148 -1.18 1.19 0.18
N THR A 149 -1.10 1.89 1.31
CA THR A 149 -0.62 1.31 2.57
C THR A 149 -1.36 1.92 3.75
N ASP A 150 -1.95 1.07 4.58
CA ASP A 150 -2.74 1.50 5.72
C ASP A 150 -2.64 0.55 6.90
N THR A 151 -2.95 1.10 8.08
CA THR A 151 -3.29 0.36 9.29
C THR A 151 -4.63 0.89 9.79
N ALA A 152 -5.70 0.21 9.42
CA ALA A 152 -7.05 0.56 9.84
C ALA A 152 -7.33 -0.07 11.21
N LEU A 153 -7.53 0.78 12.21
CA LEU A 153 -7.87 0.41 13.57
C LEU A 153 -9.18 1.08 13.97
N TYR A 154 -10.10 0.31 14.50
CA TYR A 154 -11.37 0.78 15.02
C TYR A 154 -11.44 0.60 16.54
N ALA A 155 -12.33 1.34 17.18
CA ALA A 155 -12.58 1.16 18.61
C ALA A 155 -13.15 -0.24 18.88
N ARG A 156 -12.95 -0.73 20.09
CA ARG A 156 -13.56 -1.98 20.55
C ARG A 156 -15.09 -1.83 20.50
N ASP A 157 -15.75 -2.88 20.05
CA ASP A 157 -17.20 -2.94 19.86
C ASP A 157 -17.75 -2.02 18.74
N ASP A 158 -16.86 -1.42 17.91
CA ASP A 158 -17.28 -0.72 16.70
C ASP A 158 -17.81 -1.72 15.66
N PRO A 159 -18.91 -1.43 14.94
CA PRO A 159 -19.41 -2.33 13.89
C PRO A 159 -18.38 -2.67 12.80
N GLY A 160 -17.38 -1.80 12.59
CA GLY A 160 -16.28 -2.01 11.65
C GLY A 160 -15.11 -2.84 12.20
N GLU A 161 -15.09 -3.18 13.50
CA GLU A 161 -13.92 -3.81 14.15
C GLU A 161 -13.45 -5.08 13.44
N ALA A 162 -14.36 -5.89 12.91
CA ALA A 162 -14.01 -7.10 12.16
C ALA A 162 -13.32 -6.85 10.81
N THR A 163 -13.41 -5.61 10.30
CA THR A 163 -12.81 -5.21 9.01
C THR A 163 -11.49 -4.47 9.17
N GLN A 164 -11.00 -4.32 10.41
CA GLN A 164 -9.71 -3.69 10.68
C GLN A 164 -8.55 -4.58 10.23
N GLY A 165 -7.39 -3.97 10.04
CA GLY A 165 -6.18 -4.67 9.64
C GLY A 165 -5.12 -3.73 9.07
N GLY A 166 -3.97 -4.29 8.68
CA GLY A 166 -2.88 -3.55 8.09
C GLY A 166 -2.24 -4.28 6.92
N GLY A 167 -1.79 -3.52 5.94
CA GLY A 167 -1.13 -4.04 4.76
C GLY A 167 -0.75 -2.97 3.74
N ALA A 168 -0.05 -3.40 2.71
CA ALA A 168 0.35 -2.54 1.61
C ALA A 168 0.21 -3.26 0.26
N VAL A 169 -0.14 -2.50 -0.77
CA VAL A 169 -0.13 -2.93 -2.17
C VAL A 169 0.71 -1.94 -2.96
N ALA A 170 1.75 -2.43 -3.63
CA ALA A 170 2.52 -1.64 -4.59
C ALA A 170 2.11 -2.04 -6.02
N MET A 171 1.89 -1.04 -6.86
CA MET A 171 1.50 -1.20 -8.27
C MET A 171 2.49 -0.44 -9.15
N LEU A 172 2.98 -1.09 -10.19
CA LEU A 172 3.79 -0.46 -11.23
C LEU A 172 2.88 -0.01 -12.36
N ILE A 173 2.95 1.26 -12.69
CA ILE A 173 2.23 1.85 -13.83
C ILE A 173 3.27 2.20 -14.90
N ASP A 174 3.14 1.58 -16.07
CA ASP A 174 4.03 1.77 -17.21
C ASP A 174 3.25 1.66 -18.55
#